data_c5053263f6ce8d497be8e807f3167340
#
_entry.id   c5053263f6ce8d497be8e807f3167340
#
_cell.length_a   1.000
_cell.length_b   1.000
_cell.length_c   1.000
_cell.angle_alpha   90.00
_cell.angle_beta   90.00
_cell.angle_gamma   90.00
#
_symmetry.space_group_name_H-M   'P 1'
#
loop_
_entity.id
_entity.type
_entity.pdbx_description
1 polymer ?
#
loop_
_entity_poly.entity_id
_entity_poly.type
_entity_poly.pdbx_seq_one_letter_code
_entity_poly.pdbx_strand_id
1 'polypeptide(L)'
;MTACNGSESFALQVLGPSMAPEFPAGCIVIVEPTGVISDGCFVVAEHLGEVLLRQLKMLNGHWFLHALADNYPALAIDGLEQIRGRVIQRAGRRRRDNKLYV
;
A
#
# COMPACT_ATOMS: atom_id res chain seq x y z
N MET A 1 21.69 -5.68 -13.08
CA MET A 1 21.37 -5.92 -12.65
C MET A 1 20.86 -6.08 -12.23
N THR A 2 20.64 -5.85 -12.04
CA THR A 2 20.18 -6.09 -11.54
C THR A 2 19.45 -6.51 -11.07
N ALA A 3 19.56 -6.61 -11.10
CA ALA A 3 18.85 -7.21 -10.88
C ALA A 3 18.15 -7.45 -9.90
N CYS A 4 18.09 -7.60 -9.33
CA CYS A 4 17.47 -7.74 -8.31
C CYS A 4 16.28 -7.12 -8.17
N ASN A 5 16.13 -6.65 -8.91
CA ASN A 5 15.14 -6.10 -9.01
C ASN A 5 13.98 -6.37 -8.37
N GLY A 6 13.14 -6.60 -8.28
CA GLY A 6 11.88 -6.83 -7.68
C GLY A 6 11.87 -7.23 -6.23
N SER A 7 13.01 -7.55 -5.67
CA SER A 7 13.07 -8.00 -4.29
C SER A 7 13.54 -6.93 -3.31
N GLU A 8 13.94 -5.77 -3.80
CA GLU A 8 14.43 -4.71 -2.93
C GLU A 8 13.30 -3.79 -2.50
N SER A 9 13.32 -3.40 -1.23
CA SER A 9 12.38 -2.41 -0.74
C SER A 9 12.56 -1.08 -1.46
N PHE A 10 11.48 -0.34 -1.60
CA PHE A 10 11.53 0.96 -2.25
C PHE A 10 10.64 1.94 -1.51
N ALA A 11 10.85 3.23 -1.74
CA ALA A 11 10.11 4.30 -1.10
C ALA A 11 9.15 4.93 -2.09
N LEU A 12 7.94 5.24 -1.62
CA LEU A 12 6.96 5.99 -2.41
C LEU A 12 6.41 7.13 -1.58
N GLN A 13 6.12 8.25 -2.24
CA GLN A 13 5.45 9.35 -1.60
C GLN A 13 3.96 9.23 -1.82
N VAL A 14 3.19 9.38 -0.75
CA VAL A 14 1.74 9.33 -0.83
C VAL A 14 1.22 10.63 -1.42
N LEU A 15 0.45 10.53 -2.50
CA LEU A 15 -0.13 11.69 -3.18
C LEU A 15 -1.64 11.62 -2.98
N GLY A 16 -2.19 12.61 -2.32
CA GLY A 16 -3.63 12.70 -2.13
C GLY A 16 -4.09 12.11 -0.81
N PRO A 17 -5.37 12.32 -0.48
CA PRO A 17 -5.90 12.06 0.86
C PRO A 17 -6.60 10.72 1.03
N SER A 18 -6.54 9.81 0.05
CA SER A 18 -7.37 8.60 0.08
C SER A 18 -7.06 7.68 1.26
N MET A 19 -5.88 7.77 1.82
CA MET A 19 -5.47 6.93 2.95
C MET A 19 -5.25 7.73 4.22
N ALA A 20 -5.73 8.96 4.27
CA ALA A 20 -5.67 9.76 5.49
C ALA A 20 -6.67 9.22 6.51
N PRO A 21 -6.43 9.37 7.79
CA PRO A 21 -5.28 10.03 8.39
C PRO A 21 -4.06 9.13 8.60
N GLU A 22 -4.20 7.81 8.37
CA GLU A 22 -3.08 6.90 8.62
C GLU A 22 -1.88 7.23 7.72
N PHE A 23 -2.14 7.54 6.46
CA PHE A 23 -1.10 7.91 5.50
C PHE A 23 -1.45 9.27 4.93
N PRO A 24 -1.09 10.35 5.61
CA PRO A 24 -1.41 11.69 5.10
C PRO A 24 -0.66 11.98 3.81
N ALA A 25 -1.27 12.82 2.98
CA ALA A 25 -0.65 13.21 1.72
C ALA A 25 0.73 13.80 1.98
N GLY A 26 1.71 13.36 1.20
CA GLY A 26 3.08 13.83 1.32
C GLY A 26 3.97 12.94 2.17
N CYS A 27 3.42 12.01 2.93
CA CYS A 27 4.27 11.11 3.71
C CYS A 27 4.96 10.10 2.79
N ILE A 28 6.02 9.50 3.30
CA ILE A 28 6.78 8.50 2.55
C ILE A 28 6.48 7.13 3.14
N VAL A 29 6.24 6.15 2.29
CA VAL A 29 6.07 4.76 2.74
C VAL A 29 7.19 3.91 2.15
N ILE A 30 7.62 2.93 2.92
CA ILE A 30 8.59 1.94 2.48
C ILE A 30 7.82 0.68 2.12
N VAL A 31 8.07 0.17 0.94
CA VAL A 31 7.31 -0.94 0.36
C VAL A 31 8.24 -2.11 0.13
N GLU A 32 7.82 -3.29 0.58
CA GLU A 32 8.57 -4.52 0.40
C GLU A 32 7.87 -5.38 -0.66
N PRO A 33 8.50 -5.59 -1.82
CA PRO A 33 7.84 -6.34 -2.90
C PRO A 33 7.59 -7.80 -2.57
N THR A 34 8.42 -8.39 -1.71
CA THR A 34 8.32 -9.82 -1.38
C THR A 34 7.65 -10.08 -0.05
N GLY A 35 7.03 -9.06 0.54
CA GLY A 35 6.37 -9.21 1.83
C GLY A 35 5.20 -10.16 1.78
N VAL A 36 4.86 -10.76 2.91
CA VAL A 36 3.71 -11.63 3.02
C VAL A 36 2.44 -10.79 2.92
N ILE A 37 1.57 -11.13 2.00
CA ILE A 37 0.32 -10.42 1.76
C ILE A 37 -0.79 -11.11 2.55
N SER A 38 -1.52 -10.34 3.34
CA SER A 38 -2.60 -10.88 4.15
C SER A 38 -3.74 -9.87 4.26
N ASP A 39 -4.90 -10.36 4.71
CA ASP A 39 -6.06 -9.51 4.92
C ASP A 39 -5.71 -8.41 5.94
N GLY A 40 -6.01 -7.18 5.60
CA GLY A 40 -5.80 -6.03 6.46
C GLY A 40 -4.47 -5.32 6.29
N CYS A 41 -3.52 -5.88 5.53
CA CYS A 41 -2.25 -5.20 5.34
C CYS A 41 -2.41 -4.03 4.35
N PHE A 42 -1.48 -3.07 4.45
CA PHE A 42 -1.45 -1.96 3.49
C PHE A 42 -0.55 -2.34 2.33
N VAL A 43 -1.01 -2.10 1.12
CA VAL A 43 -0.31 -2.52 -0.08
C VAL A 43 -0.25 -1.39 -1.10
N VAL A 44 0.74 -1.48 -1.97
CA VAL A 44 0.80 -0.67 -3.18
C VAL A 44 0.41 -1.58 -4.32
N ALA A 45 -0.59 -1.16 -5.09
CA ALA A 45 -1.14 -1.94 -6.18
C ALA A 45 -1.23 -1.11 -7.44
N GLU A 46 -1.19 -1.78 -8.57
CA GLU A 46 -1.43 -1.14 -9.86
C GLU A 46 -2.82 -1.54 -10.33
N HIS A 47 -3.67 -0.55 -10.57
CA HIS A 47 -5.06 -0.79 -10.97
C HIS A 47 -5.40 0.16 -12.10
N LEU A 48 -5.78 -0.40 -13.26
CA LEU A 48 -6.14 0.37 -14.45
C LEU A 48 -5.07 1.40 -14.82
N GLY A 49 -3.81 1.01 -14.69
CA GLY A 49 -2.69 1.86 -15.04
C GLY A 49 -2.26 2.85 -13.98
N GLU A 50 -2.91 2.86 -12.83
CA GLU A 50 -2.57 3.76 -11.73
C GLU A 50 -1.96 2.99 -10.57
N VAL A 51 -0.97 3.59 -9.92
CA VAL A 51 -0.37 3.03 -8.70
C VAL A 51 -1.10 3.62 -7.51
N LEU A 52 -1.66 2.74 -6.69
CA LEU A 52 -2.51 3.13 -5.57
C LEU A 52 -1.99 2.54 -4.26
N LEU A 53 -2.08 3.32 -3.18
CA LEU A 53 -1.87 2.83 -1.83
C LEU A 53 -3.24 2.55 -1.23
N ARG A 54 -3.47 1.31 -0.80
CA ARG A 54 -4.77 0.91 -0.26
C ARG A 54 -4.57 -0.13 0.82
N GLN A 55 -5.63 -0.38 1.60
CA GLN A 55 -5.65 -1.50 2.53
C GLN A 55 -6.28 -2.69 1.83
N LEU A 56 -5.60 -3.83 1.88
CA LEU A 56 -6.11 -5.04 1.27
C LEU A 56 -7.11 -5.70 2.22
N LYS A 57 -8.28 -6.05 1.71
CA LYS A 57 -9.32 -6.70 2.50
C LYS A 57 -9.86 -7.91 1.77
N MET A 58 -10.15 -8.96 2.53
CA MET A 58 -10.78 -10.18 2.02
C MET A 58 -12.21 -10.23 2.53
N LEU A 59 -13.17 -10.25 1.62
CA LEU A 59 -14.59 -10.36 1.98
C LEU A 59 -15.22 -11.44 1.10
N ASN A 60 -15.84 -12.42 1.74
CA ASN A 60 -16.56 -13.50 1.03
C ASN A 60 -15.72 -14.19 -0.04
N GLY A 61 -14.43 -14.38 0.23
CA GLY A 61 -13.53 -15.04 -0.70
C GLY A 61 -12.99 -14.14 -1.80
N HIS A 62 -13.27 -12.85 -1.76
CA HIS A 62 -12.81 -11.91 -2.78
C HIS A 62 -11.92 -10.84 -2.16
N TRP A 63 -10.91 -10.43 -2.92
CA TRP A 63 -9.99 -9.39 -2.49
C TRP A 63 -10.47 -8.02 -2.94
N PHE A 64 -10.33 -7.04 -2.05
CA PHE A 64 -10.69 -5.65 -2.33
C PHE A 64 -9.56 -4.72 -1.91
N LEU A 65 -9.38 -3.65 -2.68
CA LEU A 65 -8.50 -2.55 -2.33
C LEU A 65 -9.35 -1.46 -1.70
N HIS A 66 -9.14 -1.20 -0.41
CA HIS A 66 -10.01 -0.35 0.37
C HIS A 66 -9.27 0.92 0.80
N ALA A 67 -9.81 2.10 0.44
CA ALA A 67 -9.27 3.36 0.91
C ALA A 67 -9.78 3.63 2.32
N LEU A 68 -8.98 4.33 3.12
CA LEU A 68 -9.37 4.66 4.49
C LEU A 68 -10.31 5.87 4.55
N ALA A 69 -10.20 6.77 3.57
CA ALA A 69 -11.08 7.93 3.51
C ALA A 69 -12.43 7.55 2.93
N ASP A 70 -13.48 8.25 3.35
CA ASP A 70 -14.85 7.83 3.09
C ASP A 70 -15.28 7.96 1.63
N ASN A 71 -14.67 8.85 0.87
CA ASN A 71 -15.16 9.18 -0.47
C ASN A 71 -14.62 8.27 -1.57
N TYR A 72 -13.91 7.21 -1.22
CA TYR A 72 -13.26 6.35 -2.21
C TYR A 72 -13.88 4.96 -2.15
N PRO A 73 -14.42 4.47 -3.27
CA PRO A 73 -15.04 3.14 -3.27
C PRO A 73 -14.00 2.03 -3.16
N ALA A 74 -14.42 0.91 -2.60
CA ALA A 74 -13.60 -0.29 -2.60
C ALA A 74 -13.48 -0.81 -4.03
N LEU A 75 -12.28 -1.27 -4.39
CA LEU A 75 -12.01 -1.76 -5.73
C LEU A 75 -11.79 -3.27 -5.67
N ALA A 76 -12.66 -4.01 -6.35
CA ALA A 76 -12.52 -5.46 -6.40
C ALA A 76 -11.35 -5.83 -7.33
N ILE A 77 -10.55 -6.80 -6.90
CA ILE A 77 -9.46 -7.32 -7.74
C ILE A 77 -9.60 -8.84 -7.82
N ASP A 78 -9.19 -9.39 -8.96
CA ASP A 78 -9.35 -10.82 -9.21
C ASP A 78 -8.32 -11.68 -8.49
N GLY A 79 -7.20 -11.09 -8.12
CA GLY A 79 -6.14 -11.83 -7.47
C GLY A 79 -5.08 -10.86 -7.00
N LEU A 80 -3.93 -11.41 -6.61
CA LEU A 80 -2.87 -10.61 -6.01
C LEU A 80 -1.80 -10.17 -7.01
N GLU A 81 -2.00 -10.43 -8.30
CA GLU A 81 -1.02 -10.06 -9.32
C GLU A 81 -0.84 -8.57 -9.45
N GLN A 82 -1.86 -7.80 -9.08
CA GLN A 82 -1.79 -6.35 -9.14
C GLN A 82 -1.00 -5.74 -7.98
N ILE A 83 -0.73 -6.52 -6.95
CA ILE A 83 -0.03 -6.02 -5.78
C ILE A 83 1.46 -5.91 -6.09
N ARG A 84 2.01 -4.72 -5.90
CA ARG A 84 3.44 -4.45 -6.14
C ARG A 84 4.28 -4.63 -4.90
N GLY A 85 3.66 -4.56 -3.73
CA GLY A 85 4.37 -4.77 -2.50
C GLY A 85 3.52 -4.40 -1.30
N ARG A 86 4.04 -4.75 -0.12
CA ARG A 86 3.40 -4.48 1.15
C ARG A 86 4.11 -3.31 1.83
N VAL A 87 3.34 -2.39 2.40
CA VAL A 87 3.90 -1.29 3.16
C VAL A 87 4.41 -1.82 4.49
N ILE A 88 5.68 -1.59 4.78
CA ILE A 88 6.28 -2.04 6.03
C ILE A 88 6.62 -0.88 6.96
N GLN A 89 6.65 0.34 6.46
CA GLN A 89 7.01 1.49 7.27
C GLN A 89 6.43 2.77 6.68
N ARG A 90 6.04 3.69 7.56
CA ARG A 90 5.69 5.05 7.20
C ARG A 90 6.72 5.98 7.82
N ALA A 91 7.30 6.85 7.01
CA ALA A 91 8.20 7.89 7.48
C ALA A 91 7.45 9.22 7.49
N GLY A 92 7.28 9.81 8.65
CA GLY A 92 6.65 11.11 8.80
C GLY A 92 7.66 12.23 8.74
N ARG A 93 7.20 13.45 8.94
CA ARG A 93 8.07 14.62 8.93
C ARG A 93 9.07 14.59 10.09
N ARG A 94 8.65 14.01 11.20
CA ARG A 94 9.49 13.91 12.40
C ARG A 94 9.71 12.46 12.72
N ARG A 95 10.80 12.18 13.40
CA ARG A 95 11.13 10.82 13.78
C ARG A 95 9.99 10.14 14.54
N ARG A 96 9.30 10.86 15.40
CA ARG A 96 8.19 10.31 16.20
C ARG A 96 6.98 9.96 15.36
N ASP A 97 6.91 10.45 14.11
CA ASP A 97 5.80 10.14 13.22
C ASP A 97 6.06 8.89 12.40
N ASN A 98 7.22 8.27 12.56
CA ASN A 98 7.52 7.02 11.87
C ASN A 98 6.74 5.87 12.49
N LYS A 99 6.33 4.93 11.66
CA LYS A 99 5.55 3.79 12.12
C LYS A 99 5.91 2.55 11.32
N LEU A 100 5.97 1.40 11.98
CA LEU A 100 6.23 0.11 11.35
C LEU A 100 4.93 -0.68 11.22
N TYR A 101 4.79 -1.38 10.12
CA TYR A 101 3.62 -2.22 9.82
C TYR A 101 4.07 -3.65 9.61
N VAL A 102 4.41 -4.33 10.67
CA VAL A 102 4.91 -5.70 10.60
C VAL A 102 4.11 -6.66 11.44
#